data_7c38ab687fc6654337841087adc335a3
#
_entry.id   7c38ab687fc6654337841087adc335a3
#
_cell.length_a   1.000
_cell.length_b   1.000
_cell.length_c   1.000
_cell.angle_alpha   90.00
_cell.angle_beta   90.00
_cell.angle_gamma   90.00
#
_symmetry.space_group_name_H-M   'P 1'
#
loop_
_entity.id
_entity.type
_entity.pdbx_description
1 polymer ?
#
loop_
_entity_poly.entity_id
_entity_poly.type
_entity_poly.pdbx_seq_one_letter_code
_entity_poly.pdbx_strand_id
1 'polypeptide(L)'
;MTHTNGFDALHAHAQRLRGAAIPALLAAEPERPTQYARQVGPLYFNFARQKYDRAALDALFTIARERDLAGAFQRLFRGEQVNVTEQRAALHTALRGDLTDAPVASEAYATAADVRQRMGALIQQLEATDVTDIVSVGIGGSDLGPRLVADALRAPSGARFRVHFVSNVDGAAMQRTLATLDPARTAGILISKTFGTQETLLNGSILHAWLGGSERLYAVSANPERAAKAFDIAPGRVLPMWDWV
;
A
#
# COMPACT_ATOMS: atom_id res chain seq x y z
N MET A 1 7.54 -43.81 -11.67
CA MET A 1 7.66 -42.49 -12.32
C MET A 1 7.77 -41.45 -11.20
N THR A 2 8.93 -40.95 -10.94
CA THR A 2 9.14 -39.86 -9.96
C THR A 2 8.42 -38.63 -10.54
N HIS A 3 7.34 -38.18 -9.89
CA HIS A 3 6.70 -36.93 -10.18
C HIS A 3 7.73 -35.81 -9.90
N THR A 4 8.37 -35.34 -10.96
CA THR A 4 9.21 -34.13 -10.89
C THR A 4 8.29 -33.01 -10.45
N ASN A 5 8.50 -32.48 -9.26
CA ASN A 5 7.72 -31.37 -8.74
C ASN A 5 7.93 -30.17 -9.70
N GLY A 6 6.90 -29.40 -10.00
CA GLY A 6 6.99 -28.23 -10.89
C GLY A 6 8.12 -27.28 -10.50
N PHE A 7 8.51 -27.20 -9.23
CA PHE A 7 9.68 -26.45 -8.77
C PHE A 7 11.03 -27.03 -9.23
N ASP A 8 11.17 -28.36 -9.37
CA ASP A 8 12.42 -28.97 -9.87
C ASP A 8 12.63 -28.59 -11.33
N ALA A 9 11.57 -28.61 -12.16
CA ALA A 9 11.62 -28.15 -13.53
C ALA A 9 11.99 -26.66 -13.62
N LEU A 10 11.37 -25.83 -12.78
CA LEU A 10 11.71 -24.40 -12.72
C LEU A 10 13.16 -24.14 -12.30
N HIS A 11 13.68 -24.93 -11.34
CA HIS A 11 15.07 -24.86 -10.90
C HIS A 11 16.05 -25.18 -12.02
N ALA A 12 15.76 -26.22 -12.80
CA ALA A 12 16.55 -26.57 -13.99
C ALA A 12 16.56 -25.44 -15.04
N HIS A 13 15.40 -24.81 -15.29
CA HIS A 13 15.30 -23.64 -16.16
C HIS A 13 16.08 -22.43 -15.61
N ALA A 14 16.01 -22.16 -14.30
CA ALA A 14 16.77 -21.09 -13.68
C ALA A 14 18.28 -21.28 -13.82
N GLN A 15 18.78 -22.51 -13.66
CA GLN A 15 20.18 -22.83 -13.88
C GLN A 15 20.59 -22.67 -15.36
N ARG A 16 19.80 -23.19 -16.29
CA ARG A 16 20.04 -23.08 -17.73
C ARG A 16 20.10 -21.63 -18.19
N LEU A 17 19.21 -20.76 -17.64
CA LEU A 17 19.12 -19.37 -18.05
C LEU A 17 20.02 -18.42 -17.23
N ARG A 18 20.78 -18.92 -16.26
CA ARG A 18 21.62 -18.09 -15.38
C ARG A 18 22.55 -17.17 -16.17
N GLY A 19 23.25 -17.71 -17.22
CA GLY A 19 24.17 -16.99 -18.08
C GLY A 19 23.51 -16.26 -19.25
N ALA A 20 22.20 -16.44 -19.49
CA ALA A 20 21.54 -15.85 -20.64
C ALA A 20 21.42 -14.32 -20.50
N ALA A 21 21.80 -13.59 -21.55
CA ALA A 21 21.58 -12.15 -21.63
C ALA A 21 20.22 -11.83 -22.24
N ILE A 22 19.54 -10.82 -21.74
CA ILE A 22 18.21 -10.38 -22.27
C ILE A 22 18.26 -10.05 -23.76
N PRO A 23 19.30 -9.36 -24.30
CA PRO A 23 19.41 -9.13 -25.73
C PRO A 23 19.46 -10.42 -26.56
N ALA A 24 20.14 -11.47 -26.06
CA ALA A 24 20.19 -12.77 -26.75
C ALA A 24 18.81 -13.45 -26.76
N LEU A 25 18.01 -13.35 -25.66
CA LEU A 25 16.63 -13.87 -25.62
C LEU A 25 15.71 -13.11 -26.60
N LEU A 26 15.87 -11.80 -26.74
CA LEU A 26 15.12 -11.00 -27.70
C LEU A 26 15.50 -11.32 -29.16
N ALA A 27 16.78 -11.56 -29.42
CA ALA A 27 17.25 -11.93 -30.74
C ALA A 27 16.81 -13.36 -31.17
N ALA A 28 16.76 -14.29 -30.21
CA ALA A 28 16.29 -15.67 -30.43
C ALA A 28 14.77 -15.76 -30.66
N GLU A 29 13.99 -14.83 -30.13
CA GLU A 29 12.53 -14.77 -30.26
C GLU A 29 12.10 -13.37 -30.76
N PRO A 30 12.14 -13.08 -32.08
CA PRO A 30 11.79 -11.72 -32.60
C PRO A 30 10.39 -11.25 -32.25
N GLU A 31 9.41 -12.17 -32.19
CA GLU A 31 8.03 -11.90 -31.82
C GLU A 31 7.80 -11.73 -30.30
N ARG A 32 8.85 -11.87 -29.52
CA ARG A 32 8.77 -11.79 -28.06
C ARG A 32 8.10 -10.51 -27.54
N PRO A 33 8.35 -9.30 -28.09
CA PRO A 33 7.69 -8.07 -27.62
C PRO A 33 6.17 -8.13 -27.72
N THR A 34 5.63 -8.85 -28.69
CA THR A 34 4.19 -9.03 -28.89
C THR A 34 3.64 -10.22 -28.11
N GLN A 35 4.35 -11.36 -28.14
CA GLN A 35 3.90 -12.59 -27.47
C GLN A 35 3.92 -12.46 -25.95
N TYR A 36 4.86 -11.70 -25.41
CA TYR A 36 4.99 -11.45 -23.96
C TYR A 36 4.40 -10.09 -23.57
N ALA A 37 3.28 -9.75 -24.17
CA ALA A 37 2.49 -8.57 -23.82
C ALA A 37 1.02 -8.93 -23.61
N ARG A 38 0.33 -8.18 -22.77
CA ARG A 38 -1.11 -8.31 -22.52
C ARG A 38 -1.71 -6.95 -22.26
N GLN A 39 -2.85 -6.71 -22.88
CA GLN A 39 -3.71 -5.57 -22.56
C GLN A 39 -4.79 -6.04 -21.58
N VAL A 40 -4.93 -5.36 -20.44
CA VAL A 40 -5.97 -5.63 -19.44
C VAL A 40 -6.62 -4.30 -19.06
N GLY A 41 -7.79 -4.05 -19.61
CA GLY A 41 -8.42 -2.74 -19.48
C GLY A 41 -7.49 -1.63 -19.99
N PRO A 42 -7.26 -0.56 -19.22
CA PRO A 42 -6.36 0.54 -19.60
C PRO A 42 -4.86 0.21 -19.42
N LEU A 43 -4.53 -0.96 -18.85
CA LEU A 43 -3.15 -1.32 -18.55
C LEU A 43 -2.55 -2.19 -19.64
N TYR A 44 -1.37 -1.81 -20.14
CA TYR A 44 -0.57 -2.61 -21.05
C TYR A 44 0.63 -3.18 -20.30
N PHE A 45 0.66 -4.51 -20.16
CA PHE A 45 1.76 -5.24 -19.53
C PHE A 45 2.68 -5.78 -20.61
N ASN A 46 3.96 -5.42 -20.57
CA ASN A 46 4.99 -6.01 -21.42
C ASN A 46 6.10 -6.61 -20.55
N PHE A 47 6.24 -7.93 -20.62
CA PHE A 47 7.19 -8.71 -19.86
C PHE A 47 8.24 -9.41 -20.75
N ALA A 48 8.42 -8.91 -22.00
CA ALA A 48 9.39 -9.45 -22.95
C ALA A 48 10.85 -9.37 -22.46
N ARG A 49 11.15 -8.41 -21.58
CA ARG A 49 12.49 -8.20 -21.02
C ARG A 49 12.74 -8.94 -19.70
N GLN A 50 11.93 -9.93 -19.39
CA GLN A 50 12.17 -10.82 -18.25
C GLN A 50 13.12 -11.95 -18.66
N LYS A 51 13.93 -12.43 -17.70
CA LYS A 51 14.96 -13.45 -17.97
C LYS A 51 14.38 -14.87 -17.91
N TYR A 52 13.45 -15.16 -18.81
CA TYR A 52 12.89 -16.49 -19.06
C TYR A 52 12.55 -16.63 -20.55
N ASP A 53 12.55 -17.84 -21.05
CA ASP A 53 12.05 -18.23 -22.35
C ASP A 53 10.67 -18.92 -22.23
N ARG A 54 10.11 -19.38 -23.34
CA ARG A 54 8.80 -20.03 -23.37
C ARG A 54 8.74 -21.26 -22.48
N ALA A 55 9.76 -22.09 -22.45
CA ALA A 55 9.77 -23.31 -21.65
C ALA A 55 9.77 -23.00 -20.14
N ALA A 56 10.54 -22.00 -19.71
CA ALA A 56 10.52 -21.53 -18.32
C ALA A 56 9.16 -20.90 -17.93
N LEU A 57 8.53 -20.16 -18.85
CA LEU A 57 7.21 -19.58 -18.63
C LEU A 57 6.14 -20.67 -18.51
N ASP A 58 6.18 -21.71 -19.36
CA ASP A 58 5.26 -22.84 -19.29
C ASP A 58 5.42 -23.64 -17.99
N ALA A 59 6.66 -23.75 -17.45
CA ALA A 59 6.92 -24.34 -16.14
C ALA A 59 6.29 -23.49 -15.00
N LEU A 60 6.39 -22.16 -15.08
CA LEU A 60 5.72 -21.24 -14.13
C LEU A 60 4.19 -21.41 -14.17
N PHE A 61 3.58 -21.50 -15.36
CA PHE A 61 2.14 -21.77 -15.48
C PHE A 61 1.75 -23.14 -14.96
N THR A 62 2.63 -24.14 -15.07
CA THR A 62 2.39 -25.47 -14.50
C THR A 62 2.33 -25.39 -12.98
N ILE A 63 3.27 -24.71 -12.34
CA ILE A 63 3.24 -24.48 -10.89
C ILE A 63 1.96 -23.73 -10.48
N ALA A 64 1.58 -22.69 -11.22
CA ALA A 64 0.37 -21.94 -10.93
C ALA A 64 -0.88 -22.83 -10.94
N ARG A 65 -0.96 -23.77 -11.88
CA ARG A 65 -2.07 -24.75 -11.94
C ARG A 65 -1.99 -25.78 -10.81
N GLU A 66 -0.81 -26.35 -10.55
CA GLU A 66 -0.60 -27.33 -9.46
C GLU A 66 -0.93 -26.74 -8.08
N ARG A 67 -0.72 -25.43 -7.91
CA ARG A 67 -1.04 -24.71 -6.67
C ARG A 67 -2.43 -24.09 -6.64
N ASP A 68 -3.27 -24.40 -7.62
CA ASP A 68 -4.63 -23.84 -7.70
C ASP A 68 -4.65 -22.31 -7.52
N LEU A 69 -3.80 -21.60 -8.27
CA LEU A 69 -3.69 -20.14 -8.15
C LEU A 69 -5.04 -19.43 -8.41
N ALA A 70 -5.83 -19.94 -9.36
CA ALA A 70 -7.16 -19.38 -9.66
C ALA A 70 -8.10 -19.49 -8.46
N GLY A 71 -8.16 -20.67 -7.82
CA GLY A 71 -8.94 -20.89 -6.60
C GLY A 71 -8.41 -20.07 -5.42
N ALA A 72 -7.09 -19.88 -5.33
CA ALA A 72 -6.50 -19.03 -4.29
C ALA A 72 -6.96 -17.56 -4.41
N PHE A 73 -7.06 -17.01 -5.62
CA PHE A 73 -7.63 -15.67 -5.84
C PHE A 73 -9.13 -15.63 -5.45
N GLN A 74 -9.91 -16.65 -5.79
CA GLN A 74 -11.32 -16.70 -5.41
C GLN A 74 -11.49 -16.74 -3.89
N ARG A 75 -10.70 -17.58 -3.19
CA ARG A 75 -10.71 -17.63 -1.72
C ARG A 75 -10.33 -16.27 -1.10
N LEU A 76 -9.32 -15.60 -1.66
CA LEU A 76 -8.93 -14.27 -1.24
C LEU A 76 -10.08 -13.25 -1.38
N PHE A 77 -10.70 -13.21 -2.56
CA PHE A 77 -11.81 -12.28 -2.83
C PHE A 77 -13.03 -12.55 -1.95
N ARG A 78 -13.31 -13.80 -1.65
CA ARG A 78 -14.44 -14.21 -0.79
C ARG A 78 -14.19 -13.94 0.70
N GLY A 79 -12.99 -13.52 1.08
CA GLY A 79 -12.63 -13.30 2.48
C GLY A 79 -12.47 -14.58 3.28
N GLU A 80 -12.07 -15.68 2.63
CA GLU A 80 -11.68 -16.89 3.34
C GLU A 80 -10.37 -16.67 4.12
N GLN A 81 -10.12 -17.52 5.11
CA GLN A 81 -8.92 -17.42 5.96
C GLN A 81 -7.66 -17.84 5.19
N VAL A 82 -7.16 -16.96 4.32
CA VAL A 82 -5.98 -17.22 3.48
C VAL A 82 -4.66 -16.89 4.17
N ASN A 83 -4.67 -16.04 5.19
CA ASN A 83 -3.51 -15.77 6.04
C ASN A 83 -3.42 -16.82 7.15
N VAL A 84 -2.79 -17.94 6.83
CA VAL A 84 -2.71 -19.10 7.73
C VAL A 84 -1.83 -18.85 8.95
N THR A 85 -0.87 -17.94 8.89
CA THR A 85 0.04 -17.61 9.99
C THR A 85 -0.63 -16.79 11.08
N GLU A 86 -1.52 -15.87 10.70
CA GLU A 86 -2.27 -15.02 11.61
C GLU A 86 -3.73 -15.47 11.77
N GLN A 87 -4.10 -16.57 11.09
CA GLN A 87 -5.42 -17.21 11.15
C GLN A 87 -6.57 -16.25 10.86
N ARG A 88 -6.43 -15.45 9.80
CA ARG A 88 -7.43 -14.44 9.42
C ARG A 88 -7.58 -14.30 7.91
N ALA A 89 -8.68 -13.69 7.50
CA ALA A 89 -8.88 -13.24 6.13
C ALA A 89 -7.92 -12.08 5.79
N ALA A 90 -7.62 -11.93 4.50
CA ALA A 90 -6.96 -10.76 3.94
C ALA A 90 -7.98 -10.04 3.06
N LEU A 91 -8.55 -8.93 3.57
CA LEU A 91 -9.71 -8.26 2.96
C LEU A 91 -9.36 -6.94 2.26
N HIS A 92 -8.06 -6.69 2.01
CA HIS A 92 -7.60 -5.49 1.31
C HIS A 92 -8.24 -5.33 -0.10
N THR A 93 -8.69 -6.42 -0.71
CA THR A 93 -9.42 -6.39 -1.99
C THR A 93 -10.78 -5.71 -1.85
N ALA A 94 -11.45 -5.82 -0.70
CA ALA A 94 -12.72 -5.16 -0.42
C ALA A 94 -12.60 -3.62 -0.39
N LEU A 95 -11.40 -3.06 -0.19
CA LEU A 95 -11.17 -1.61 -0.31
C LEU A 95 -11.31 -1.10 -1.76
N ARG A 96 -11.20 -1.98 -2.75
CA ARG A 96 -11.18 -1.64 -4.19
C ARG A 96 -12.55 -1.71 -4.85
N GLY A 97 -13.47 -2.44 -4.27
CA GLY A 97 -14.82 -2.60 -4.81
C GLY A 97 -15.54 -3.80 -4.21
N ASP A 98 -16.80 -3.92 -4.56
CA ASP A 98 -17.63 -5.07 -4.25
C ASP A 98 -17.35 -6.16 -5.31
N LEU A 99 -16.39 -7.02 -5.03
CA LEU A 99 -15.86 -8.01 -5.98
C LEU A 99 -16.55 -9.38 -5.86
N THR A 100 -17.42 -9.57 -4.85
CA THR A 100 -18.08 -10.83 -4.54
C THR A 100 -19.27 -10.58 -3.62
N ASP A 101 -20.23 -11.50 -3.66
CA ASP A 101 -21.40 -11.55 -2.78
C ASP A 101 -21.13 -12.26 -1.44
N ALA A 102 -19.91 -12.68 -1.18
CA ALA A 102 -19.54 -13.35 0.07
C ALA A 102 -19.73 -12.39 1.27
N PRO A 103 -20.48 -12.79 2.33
CA PRO A 103 -20.86 -11.89 3.41
C PRO A 103 -19.69 -11.17 4.08
N VAL A 104 -18.58 -11.87 4.34
CA VAL A 104 -17.39 -11.31 4.98
C VAL A 104 -16.74 -10.19 4.13
N ALA A 105 -16.66 -10.39 2.82
CA ALA A 105 -16.09 -9.41 1.90
C ALA A 105 -17.03 -8.21 1.71
N SER A 106 -18.35 -8.46 1.62
CA SER A 106 -19.37 -7.41 1.49
C SER A 106 -19.44 -6.52 2.73
N GLU A 107 -19.34 -7.11 3.93
CA GLU A 107 -19.26 -6.34 5.19
C GLU A 107 -18.00 -5.47 5.27
N ALA A 108 -16.85 -6.03 4.88
CA ALA A 108 -15.59 -5.28 4.82
C ALA A 108 -15.66 -4.12 3.80
N TYR A 109 -16.30 -4.33 2.66
CA TYR A 109 -16.55 -3.27 1.68
C TYR A 109 -17.45 -2.16 2.23
N ALA A 110 -18.56 -2.51 2.89
CA ALA A 110 -19.47 -1.55 3.51
C ALA A 110 -18.76 -0.72 4.59
N THR A 111 -17.99 -1.39 5.45
CA THR A 111 -17.16 -0.73 6.48
C THR A 111 -16.16 0.25 5.87
N ALA A 112 -15.47 -0.17 4.80
CA ALA A 112 -14.53 0.69 4.09
C ALA A 112 -15.23 1.87 3.40
N ALA A 113 -16.45 1.68 2.89
CA ALA A 113 -17.25 2.75 2.27
C ALA A 113 -17.65 3.81 3.29
N ASP A 114 -18.08 3.42 4.50
CA ASP A 114 -18.36 4.36 5.60
C ASP A 114 -17.15 5.21 5.95
N VAL A 115 -15.99 4.58 6.12
CA VAL A 115 -14.76 5.31 6.45
C VAL A 115 -14.34 6.25 5.31
N ARG A 116 -14.54 5.87 4.05
CA ARG A 116 -14.30 6.80 2.92
C ARG A 116 -15.19 8.04 2.98
N GLN A 117 -16.45 7.91 3.39
CA GLN A 117 -17.32 9.06 3.60
C GLN A 117 -16.80 9.97 4.73
N ARG A 118 -16.36 9.37 5.85
CA ARG A 118 -15.74 10.11 6.96
C ARG A 118 -14.45 10.83 6.52
N MET A 119 -13.61 10.19 5.69
CA MET A 119 -12.44 10.82 5.09
C MET A 119 -12.83 12.03 4.24
N GLY A 120 -13.87 11.90 3.42
CA GLY A 120 -14.39 13.00 2.60
C GLY A 120 -14.84 14.20 3.44
N ALA A 121 -15.59 13.96 4.52
CA ALA A 121 -16.02 15.00 5.45
C ALA A 121 -14.83 15.69 6.14
N LEU A 122 -13.82 14.92 6.53
CA LEU A 122 -12.60 15.45 7.15
C LEU A 122 -11.76 16.30 6.17
N ILE A 123 -11.68 15.90 4.90
CA ILE A 123 -11.02 16.68 3.85
C ILE A 123 -11.75 18.01 3.66
N GLN A 124 -13.08 18.00 3.56
CA GLN A 124 -13.89 19.24 3.45
C GLN A 124 -13.68 20.18 4.64
N GLN A 125 -13.58 19.63 5.86
CA GLN A 125 -13.26 20.44 7.04
C GLN A 125 -11.87 21.08 6.94
N LEU A 126 -10.85 20.31 6.49
CA LEU A 126 -9.51 20.84 6.28
C LEU A 126 -9.46 21.91 5.18
N GLU A 127 -10.20 21.71 4.09
CA GLU A 127 -10.29 22.68 2.98
C GLU A 127 -10.89 24.02 3.40
N ALA A 128 -11.74 24.01 4.42
CA ALA A 128 -12.35 25.22 5.00
C ALA A 128 -11.43 25.97 5.97
N THR A 129 -10.21 25.46 6.24
CA THR A 129 -9.22 26.11 7.11
C THR A 129 -8.13 26.82 6.30
N ASP A 130 -7.24 27.54 7.00
CA ASP A 130 -6.05 28.15 6.43
C ASP A 130 -4.86 27.17 6.27
N VAL A 131 -5.06 25.88 6.56
CA VAL A 131 -4.03 24.84 6.39
C VAL A 131 -3.64 24.73 4.91
N THR A 132 -2.34 24.78 4.64
CA THR A 132 -1.75 24.61 3.30
C THR A 132 -0.81 23.41 3.21
N ASP A 133 -0.32 22.95 4.36
CA ASP A 133 0.70 21.92 4.45
C ASP A 133 0.23 20.76 5.33
N ILE A 134 0.55 19.54 4.91
CA ILE A 134 0.25 18.32 5.66
C ILE A 134 1.55 17.57 5.87
N VAL A 135 1.90 17.29 7.13
CA VAL A 135 3.05 16.44 7.49
C VAL A 135 2.53 15.04 7.81
N SER A 136 2.84 14.07 6.95
CA SER A 136 2.49 12.67 7.12
C SER A 136 3.64 11.92 7.80
N VAL A 137 3.36 11.37 8.97
CA VAL A 137 4.32 10.59 9.77
C VAL A 137 3.89 9.14 9.78
N GLY A 138 4.71 8.27 9.24
CA GLY A 138 4.49 6.82 9.18
C GLY A 138 5.74 6.12 8.67
N ILE A 139 5.85 4.80 8.85
CA ILE A 139 7.02 4.04 8.40
C ILE A 139 6.57 2.82 7.59
N GLY A 140 7.39 2.37 6.65
CA GLY A 140 7.08 1.23 5.79
C GLY A 140 5.80 1.43 4.98
N GLY A 141 4.82 0.55 5.10
CA GLY A 141 3.55 0.65 4.40
C GLY A 141 2.73 1.89 4.76
N SER A 142 2.91 2.44 5.96
CA SER A 142 2.27 3.68 6.40
C SER A 142 2.89 4.95 5.79
N ASP A 143 4.04 4.84 5.14
CA ASP A 143 4.70 5.92 4.41
C ASP A 143 4.68 5.68 2.89
N LEU A 144 5.15 4.51 2.44
CA LEU A 144 5.44 4.24 1.03
C LEU A 144 4.18 4.28 0.15
N GLY A 145 3.07 3.71 0.62
CA GLY A 145 1.79 3.74 -0.10
C GLY A 145 1.24 5.17 -0.25
N PRO A 146 1.03 5.90 0.84
CA PRO A 146 0.59 7.30 0.79
C PRO A 146 1.50 8.20 -0.04
N ARG A 147 2.81 8.06 0.11
CA ARG A 147 3.82 8.81 -0.66
C ARG A 147 3.71 8.54 -2.15
N LEU A 148 3.64 7.26 -2.54
CA LEU A 148 3.47 6.86 -3.94
C LEU A 148 2.24 7.51 -4.58
N VAL A 149 1.10 7.46 -3.87
CA VAL A 149 -0.16 8.04 -4.37
C VAL A 149 -0.08 9.57 -4.46
N ALA A 150 0.48 10.22 -3.43
CA ALA A 150 0.65 11.67 -3.43
C ALA A 150 1.58 12.15 -4.57
N ASP A 151 2.67 11.43 -4.82
CA ASP A 151 3.62 11.75 -5.88
C ASP A 151 3.03 11.46 -7.28
N ALA A 152 2.33 10.33 -7.44
CA ALA A 152 1.72 9.94 -8.71
C ALA A 152 0.56 10.86 -9.14
N LEU A 153 -0.20 11.38 -8.17
CA LEU A 153 -1.37 12.22 -8.42
C LEU A 153 -1.07 13.71 -8.21
N ARG A 154 0.20 14.08 -8.06
CA ARG A 154 0.59 15.48 -7.89
C ARG A 154 0.12 16.31 -9.09
N ALA A 155 -0.78 17.26 -8.84
CA ALA A 155 -1.25 18.16 -9.88
C ALA A 155 -0.09 19.06 -10.36
N PRO A 156 0.09 19.25 -11.67
CA PRO A 156 1.12 20.13 -12.23
C PRO A 156 0.97 21.59 -11.80
N SER A 157 -0.24 22.03 -11.47
CA SER A 157 -0.56 23.38 -11.05
C SER A 157 -1.53 23.36 -9.86
N GLY A 158 -1.06 23.80 -8.70
CA GLY A 158 -1.94 24.27 -7.64
C GLY A 158 -2.71 23.21 -6.86
N ALA A 159 -2.05 22.15 -6.35
CA ALA A 159 -2.67 21.34 -5.32
C ALA A 159 -3.04 22.19 -4.10
N ARG A 160 -4.23 21.98 -3.53
CA ARG A 160 -4.72 22.69 -2.34
C ARG A 160 -3.80 22.50 -1.13
N PHE A 161 -3.22 21.30 -0.99
CA PHE A 161 -2.30 20.95 0.08
C PHE A 161 -0.95 20.50 -0.47
N ARG A 162 0.13 20.89 0.21
CA ARG A 162 1.48 20.34 0.04
C ARG A 162 1.67 19.22 1.06
N VAL A 163 2.02 18.02 0.62
CA VAL A 163 2.21 16.88 1.51
C VAL A 163 3.70 16.60 1.70
N HIS A 164 4.13 16.56 2.94
CA HIS A 164 5.49 16.29 3.37
C HIS A 164 5.52 14.96 4.13
N PHE A 165 6.47 14.10 3.83
CA PHE A 165 6.54 12.76 4.42
C PHE A 165 7.77 12.63 5.31
N VAL A 166 7.55 12.19 6.54
CA VAL A 166 8.60 11.90 7.53
C VAL A 166 8.45 10.46 7.99
N SER A 167 9.41 9.59 7.64
CA SER A 167 9.33 8.16 7.92
C SER A 167 10.37 7.68 8.92
N ASN A 168 11.63 8.06 8.75
CA ASN A 168 12.71 7.57 9.59
C ASN A 168 12.91 8.43 10.85
N VAL A 169 13.50 7.83 11.88
CA VAL A 169 13.98 8.55 13.07
C VAL A 169 15.28 9.26 12.68
N ASP A 170 15.14 10.38 12.00
CA ASP A 170 16.24 11.27 11.64
C ASP A 170 15.82 12.71 12.02
N GLY A 171 16.37 13.18 13.12
CA GLY A 171 16.10 14.52 13.63
C GLY A 171 16.42 15.62 12.62
N ALA A 172 17.45 15.43 11.79
CA ALA A 172 17.81 16.40 10.75
C ALA A 172 16.77 16.43 9.62
N ALA A 173 16.17 15.28 9.24
CA ALA A 173 15.10 15.22 8.25
C ALA A 173 13.83 15.91 8.77
N MET A 174 13.42 15.63 10.00
CA MET A 174 12.28 16.29 10.65
C MET A 174 12.52 17.79 10.74
N GLN A 175 13.67 18.22 11.24
CA GLN A 175 14.01 19.63 11.38
C GLN A 175 14.00 20.38 10.03
N ARG A 176 14.61 19.80 8.98
CA ARG A 176 14.58 20.39 7.63
C ARG A 176 13.16 20.55 7.10
N THR A 177 12.30 19.57 7.34
CA THR A 177 10.90 19.65 6.93
C THR A 177 10.18 20.77 7.66
N LEU A 178 10.24 20.79 8.98
CA LEU A 178 9.52 21.77 9.80
C LEU A 178 10.04 23.20 9.65
N ALA A 179 11.34 23.40 9.38
CA ALA A 179 11.94 24.71 9.20
C ALA A 179 11.36 25.53 8.04
N THR A 180 10.72 24.88 7.07
CA THR A 180 10.14 25.53 5.90
C THR A 180 8.63 25.75 6.02
N LEU A 181 8.02 25.35 7.13
CA LEU A 181 6.58 25.33 7.34
C LEU A 181 6.15 26.32 8.44
N ASP A 182 4.90 26.74 8.36
CA ASP A 182 4.24 27.55 9.40
C ASP A 182 3.35 26.63 10.25
N PRO A 183 3.59 26.49 11.57
CA PRO A 183 2.75 25.65 12.44
C PRO A 183 1.26 26.01 12.38
N ALA A 184 0.92 27.29 12.23
CA ALA A 184 -0.46 27.74 12.18
C ALA A 184 -1.20 27.26 10.90
N ARG A 185 -0.45 26.95 9.83
CA ARG A 185 -0.96 26.55 8.52
C ARG A 185 -0.61 25.11 8.18
N THR A 186 -0.18 24.32 9.15
CA THR A 186 0.20 22.92 8.95
C THR A 186 -0.68 22.00 9.78
N ALA A 187 -1.10 20.88 9.18
CA ALA A 187 -1.73 19.75 9.87
C ALA A 187 -0.79 18.54 9.87
N GLY A 188 -0.87 17.71 10.90
CA GLY A 188 -0.13 16.46 11.04
C GLY A 188 -1.03 15.24 10.90
N ILE A 189 -0.58 14.19 10.23
CA ILE A 189 -1.26 12.90 10.16
C ILE A 189 -0.30 11.82 10.64
N LEU A 190 -0.64 11.12 11.73
CA LEU A 190 0.13 10.02 12.29
C LEU A 190 -0.48 8.69 11.83
N ILE A 191 0.28 7.88 11.10
CA ILE A 191 -0.21 6.63 10.52
C ILE A 191 0.56 5.46 11.14
N SER A 192 -0.14 4.63 11.92
CA SER A 192 0.45 3.41 12.49
C SER A 192 -0.64 2.39 12.82
N LYS A 193 -0.52 1.17 12.29
CA LYS A 193 -1.52 0.11 12.49
C LYS A 193 -1.75 -0.16 13.98
N THR A 194 -0.70 -0.45 14.74
CA THR A 194 -0.80 -0.76 16.18
C THR A 194 -0.73 0.47 17.08
N PHE A 195 -0.35 1.61 16.53
CA PHE A 195 0.02 2.82 17.25
C PHE A 195 1.05 2.57 18.37
N GLY A 196 2.01 1.67 18.06
CA GLY A 196 3.09 1.26 18.97
C GLY A 196 4.47 1.35 18.32
N THR A 197 4.54 1.77 17.04
CA THR A 197 5.80 1.93 16.29
C THR A 197 6.58 3.11 16.88
N GLN A 198 7.75 2.84 17.43
CA GLN A 198 8.54 3.83 18.17
C GLN A 198 8.90 5.05 17.32
N GLU A 199 9.25 4.83 16.06
CA GLU A 199 9.59 5.88 15.11
C GLU A 199 8.41 6.83 14.87
N THR A 200 7.20 6.28 14.70
CA THR A 200 6.00 7.10 14.52
C THR A 200 5.67 7.88 15.78
N LEU A 201 5.83 7.27 16.96
CA LEU A 201 5.57 7.95 18.24
C LEU A 201 6.57 9.07 18.50
N LEU A 202 7.87 8.86 18.23
CA LEU A 202 8.90 9.85 18.42
C LEU A 202 8.73 11.05 17.47
N ASN A 203 8.59 10.77 16.17
CA ASN A 203 8.35 11.82 15.18
C ASN A 203 7.00 12.52 15.42
N GLY A 204 5.98 11.79 15.84
CA GLY A 204 4.70 12.32 16.25
C GLY A 204 4.80 13.28 17.43
N SER A 205 5.61 12.95 18.45
CA SER A 205 5.84 13.82 19.61
C SER A 205 6.53 15.14 19.23
N ILE A 206 7.50 15.07 18.33
CA ILE A 206 8.18 16.26 17.80
C ILE A 206 7.19 17.14 17.03
N LEU A 207 6.40 16.54 16.14
CA LEU A 207 5.40 17.24 15.35
C LEU A 207 4.31 17.87 16.24
N HIS A 208 3.80 17.11 17.22
CA HIS A 208 2.80 17.59 18.17
C HIS A 208 3.27 18.80 18.95
N ALA A 209 4.51 18.75 19.51
CA ALA A 209 5.11 19.87 20.22
C ALA A 209 5.29 21.09 19.31
N TRP A 210 5.73 20.89 18.06
CA TRP A 210 5.93 21.96 17.10
C TRP A 210 4.62 22.61 16.64
N LEU A 211 3.52 21.83 16.52
CA LEU A 211 2.17 22.33 16.21
C LEU A 211 1.54 23.11 17.38
N GLY A 212 2.08 22.98 18.59
CA GLY A 212 1.56 23.60 19.79
C GLY A 212 0.30 22.92 20.36
N GLY A 213 0.05 21.66 19.98
CA GLY A 213 -1.08 20.86 20.48
C GLY A 213 -1.70 19.94 19.43
N SER A 214 -2.82 19.30 19.79
CA SER A 214 -3.47 18.27 18.99
C SER A 214 -4.59 18.76 18.07
N GLU A 215 -4.91 20.05 18.06
CA GLU A 215 -6.05 20.58 17.30
C GLU A 215 -5.94 20.38 15.79
N ARG A 216 -4.72 20.35 15.24
CA ARG A 216 -4.41 20.08 13.84
C ARG A 216 -3.71 18.75 13.63
N LEU A 217 -3.84 17.84 14.63
CA LEU A 217 -3.28 16.50 14.55
C LEU A 217 -4.39 15.49 14.26
N TYR A 218 -4.12 14.58 13.34
CA TYR A 218 -4.98 13.50 12.90
C TYR A 218 -4.25 12.17 13.04
N ALA A 219 -4.98 11.07 13.15
CA ALA A 219 -4.38 9.75 13.20
C ALA A 219 -5.14 8.74 12.34
N VAL A 220 -4.41 7.73 11.84
CA VAL A 220 -4.98 6.55 11.18
C VAL A 220 -4.42 5.30 11.86
N SER A 221 -5.30 4.47 12.45
CA SER A 221 -4.84 3.33 13.24
C SER A 221 -5.89 2.21 13.32
N ALA A 222 -5.44 0.96 13.49
CA ALA A 222 -6.30 -0.16 13.90
C ALA A 222 -6.61 -0.12 15.42
N ASN A 223 -5.91 0.75 16.16
CA ASN A 223 -6.19 0.99 17.58
C ASN A 223 -6.49 2.49 17.80
N PRO A 224 -7.70 2.96 17.43
CA PRO A 224 -8.05 4.37 17.47
C PRO A 224 -8.05 4.96 18.88
N GLU A 225 -8.40 4.18 19.90
CA GLU A 225 -8.37 4.64 21.30
C GLU A 225 -6.95 4.95 21.77
N ARG A 226 -6.01 4.07 21.44
CA ARG A 226 -4.59 4.28 21.74
C ARG A 226 -4.04 5.49 21.00
N ALA A 227 -4.42 5.67 19.74
CA ALA A 227 -4.02 6.83 18.94
C ALA A 227 -4.54 8.13 19.54
N ALA A 228 -5.83 8.18 19.90
CA ALA A 228 -6.44 9.32 20.54
C ALA A 228 -5.75 9.68 21.87
N LYS A 229 -5.54 8.68 22.74
CA LYS A 229 -4.93 8.87 24.06
C LYS A 229 -3.47 9.29 24.00
N ALA A 230 -2.69 8.78 23.03
CA ALA A 230 -1.25 9.02 22.98
C ALA A 230 -0.88 10.50 22.73
N PHE A 231 -1.75 11.24 22.03
CA PHE A 231 -1.51 12.63 21.64
C PHE A 231 -2.70 13.55 21.92
N ASP A 232 -3.65 13.12 22.73
CA ASP A 232 -4.89 13.86 23.04
C ASP A 232 -5.63 14.30 21.76
N ILE A 233 -5.74 13.40 20.79
CA ILE A 233 -6.43 13.66 19.52
C ILE A 233 -7.94 13.42 19.71
N ALA A 234 -8.76 14.40 19.35
CA ALA A 234 -10.20 14.26 19.39
C ALA A 234 -10.68 13.05 18.53
N PRO A 235 -11.63 12.22 19.02
CA PRO A 235 -12.05 11.00 18.33
C PRO A 235 -12.49 11.21 16.88
N GLY A 236 -13.08 12.35 16.56
CA GLY A 236 -13.47 12.71 15.18
C GLY A 236 -12.31 12.92 14.21
N ARG A 237 -11.07 13.05 14.72
CA ARG A 237 -9.84 13.19 13.92
C ARG A 237 -9.03 11.90 13.85
N VAL A 238 -9.55 10.80 14.40
CA VAL A 238 -8.93 9.47 14.30
C VAL A 238 -9.74 8.62 13.34
N LEU A 239 -9.11 8.24 12.24
CA LEU A 239 -9.69 7.33 11.25
C LEU A 239 -9.24 5.91 11.53
N PRO A 240 -10.14 4.93 11.48
CA PRO A 240 -9.77 3.54 11.65
C PRO A 240 -9.06 2.99 10.40
N MET A 241 -8.17 2.04 10.62
CA MET A 241 -7.78 1.02 9.68
C MET A 241 -8.04 -0.34 10.32
N TRP A 242 -7.89 -1.43 9.59
CA TRP A 242 -8.28 -2.75 10.07
C TRP A 242 -7.11 -3.72 10.07
N ASP A 243 -7.22 -4.77 10.87
CA ASP A 243 -6.19 -5.80 10.97
C ASP A 243 -5.99 -6.60 9.68
N TRP A 244 -7.02 -6.66 8.85
CA TRP A 244 -7.03 -7.35 7.57
C TRP A 244 -6.49 -6.52 6.38
N VAL A 245 -5.95 -5.31 6.64
CA VAL A 245 -5.30 -4.42 5.67
C VAL A 245 -3.78 -4.53 5.79
#